data_16dec19188fbcba7e20c1bac69429afd
#
_entry.id   16dec19188fbcba7e20c1bac69429afd
#
_cell.length_a   1.000
_cell.length_b   1.000
_cell.length_c   1.000
_cell.angle_alpha   90.00
_cell.angle_beta   90.00
_cell.angle_gamma   90.00
#
_symmetry.space_group_name_H-M   'P 1'
#
loop_
_entity.id
_entity.type
_entity.pdbx_description
1 polymer ?
#
loop_
_entity_poly.entity_id
_entity_poly.type
_entity_poly.pdbx_seq_one_letter_code
_entity_poly.pdbx_strand_id
1 'polypeptide(L)'
;MIKVFQIHVVFLCLLLFLFGCSEYKKDEGGISASSQIKDPAELIKLAVSKQVTGTYDEAIGILNQALEINSLYAPAHYQKGLIYEEWDRRKEALTSYNKAVEINPTYNEARLGLASLYDKSVLNELALEQYLKVVETRSDDPDIHFKIALEYWYLQDIPKTAEHYIRVIEINSEHLQAHLNLISVYERMKNWEKALEEIVIVKRLSRKTNNQQAIIIAENKLKFIQGRMNVTKKDIKRKSEPPFD
;
A
#
# COMPACT_ATOMS: atom_id res chain seq x y z
N MET A 1 -48.64 22.17 -53.20
CA MET A 1 -48.55 20.88 -52.42
C MET A 1 -47.49 20.88 -51.32
N ILE A 2 -46.78 21.97 -51.03
CA ILE A 2 -45.67 22.01 -50.03
C ILE A 2 -46.10 22.56 -48.66
N LYS A 3 -47.24 23.33 -48.61
CA LYS A 3 -47.69 23.94 -47.33
C LYS A 3 -48.52 23.03 -46.41
N VAL A 4 -49.02 21.93 -46.88
CA VAL A 4 -49.82 20.99 -46.04
C VAL A 4 -48.91 20.00 -45.29
N PHE A 5 -47.69 19.73 -45.77
CA PHE A 5 -46.77 18.81 -45.15
C PHE A 5 -46.06 19.38 -43.89
N GLN A 6 -45.90 20.72 -43.86
CA GLN A 6 -45.27 21.37 -42.69
C GLN A 6 -46.15 21.49 -41.47
N ILE A 7 -47.48 21.53 -41.63
CA ILE A 7 -48.42 21.63 -40.50
C ILE A 7 -48.53 20.28 -39.75
N HIS A 8 -48.42 19.15 -40.46
CA HIS A 8 -48.49 17.82 -39.83
C HIS A 8 -47.24 17.44 -39.04
N VAL A 9 -46.05 17.92 -39.44
CA VAL A 9 -44.79 17.67 -38.72
C VAL A 9 -44.74 18.48 -37.42
N VAL A 10 -45.22 19.72 -37.40
CA VAL A 10 -45.27 20.53 -36.19
C VAL A 10 -46.29 20.01 -35.17
N PHE A 11 -47.45 19.46 -35.63
CA PHE A 11 -48.44 18.88 -34.74
C PHE A 11 -48.01 17.54 -34.14
N LEU A 12 -47.21 16.73 -34.89
CA LEU A 12 -46.67 15.49 -34.40
C LEU A 12 -45.57 15.71 -33.36
N CYS A 13 -44.72 16.76 -33.50
CA CYS A 13 -43.75 17.17 -32.51
C CYS A 13 -44.37 17.73 -31.23
N LEU A 14 -45.51 18.44 -31.32
CA LEU A 14 -46.21 18.95 -30.14
C LEU A 14 -46.91 17.85 -29.33
N LEU A 15 -47.40 16.77 -29.99
CA LEU A 15 -48.01 15.62 -29.31
C LEU A 15 -46.96 14.74 -28.59
N LEU A 16 -45.70 14.73 -29.07
CA LEU A 16 -44.62 14.01 -28.40
C LEU A 16 -44.09 14.74 -27.15
N PHE A 17 -44.32 16.06 -27.07
CA PHE A 17 -43.95 16.86 -25.88
C PHE A 17 -44.99 16.78 -24.75
N LEU A 18 -46.23 16.32 -25.03
CA LEU A 18 -47.31 16.21 -24.03
C LEU A 18 -47.42 14.82 -23.40
N PHE A 19 -46.73 13.81 -23.95
CA PHE A 19 -46.74 12.45 -23.40
C PHE A 19 -45.34 11.95 -22.94
N GLY A 20 -44.35 12.81 -22.96
CA GLY A 20 -42.95 12.49 -22.62
C GLY A 20 -42.46 13.00 -21.26
N CYS A 21 -43.30 13.54 -20.40
CA CYS A 21 -43.01 13.72 -18.99
C CYS A 21 -43.45 12.48 -18.21
N SER A 22 -42.88 11.32 -18.54
CA SER A 22 -42.71 10.29 -17.53
C SER A 22 -41.74 10.86 -16.52
N GLU A 23 -42.21 11.18 -15.34
CA GLU A 23 -41.41 11.50 -14.17
C GLU A 23 -40.28 10.50 -14.10
N TYR A 24 -39.05 10.96 -14.38
CA TYR A 24 -37.85 10.28 -13.95
C TYR A 24 -37.88 10.35 -12.42
N LYS A 25 -38.56 9.38 -11.81
CA LYS A 25 -38.37 9.09 -10.39
C LYS A 25 -36.90 8.81 -10.22
N LYS A 26 -36.17 9.82 -9.74
CA LYS A 26 -34.87 9.63 -9.14
C LYS A 26 -35.07 8.52 -8.12
N ASP A 27 -34.51 7.36 -8.39
CA ASP A 27 -34.51 6.27 -7.41
C ASP A 27 -33.77 6.77 -6.15
N GLU A 28 -34.56 7.29 -5.22
CA GLU A 28 -34.11 7.59 -3.84
C GLU A 28 -33.89 6.30 -3.04
N GLY A 29 -33.88 5.14 -3.72
CA GLY A 29 -33.79 3.83 -3.09
C GLY A 29 -32.46 3.54 -2.37
N GLY A 30 -31.40 4.34 -2.61
CA GLY A 30 -30.11 4.16 -1.94
C GLY A 30 -30.06 4.75 -0.53
N ILE A 31 -30.81 5.83 -0.27
CA ILE A 31 -30.77 6.56 1.01
C ILE A 31 -31.71 5.91 2.04
N SER A 32 -32.79 5.26 1.61
CA SER A 32 -33.78 4.71 2.54
C SER A 32 -33.34 3.47 3.30
N ALA A 33 -32.42 2.66 2.73
CA ALA A 33 -31.93 1.46 3.39
C ALA A 33 -30.90 1.79 4.50
N SER A 34 -30.08 2.82 4.32
CA SER A 34 -29.09 3.25 5.31
C SER A 34 -29.69 4.00 6.49
N SER A 35 -30.82 4.69 6.30
CA SER A 35 -31.50 5.49 7.36
C SER A 35 -32.09 4.65 8.50
N GLN A 36 -32.22 3.33 8.32
CA GLN A 36 -32.70 2.40 9.36
C GLN A 36 -31.55 1.74 10.13
N ILE A 37 -30.30 1.80 9.63
CA ILE A 37 -29.14 1.19 10.25
C ILE A 37 -28.62 2.12 11.37
N LYS A 38 -28.66 1.63 12.61
CA LYS A 38 -28.18 2.38 13.79
C LYS A 38 -26.79 1.92 14.27
N ASP A 39 -26.23 0.88 13.68
CA ASP A 39 -24.90 0.39 14.00
C ASP A 39 -23.86 0.96 13.02
N PRO A 40 -22.89 1.76 13.48
CA PRO A 40 -21.83 2.28 12.63
C PRO A 40 -21.04 1.18 11.90
N ALA A 41 -20.89 0.00 12.50
CA ALA A 41 -20.16 -1.11 11.89
C ALA A 41 -20.89 -1.69 10.66
N GLU A 42 -22.23 -1.77 10.71
CA GLU A 42 -23.04 -2.19 9.57
C GLU A 42 -23.02 -1.16 8.43
N LEU A 43 -22.99 0.12 8.78
CA LEU A 43 -22.82 1.19 7.77
C LEU A 43 -21.47 1.10 7.08
N ILE A 44 -20.39 0.74 7.78
CA ILE A 44 -19.08 0.49 7.15
C ILE A 44 -19.20 -0.66 6.14
N LYS A 45 -19.83 -1.77 6.47
CA LYS A 45 -20.01 -2.89 5.52
C LYS A 45 -20.76 -2.46 4.26
N LEU A 46 -21.80 -1.66 4.43
CA LEU A 46 -22.56 -1.10 3.30
C LEU A 46 -21.68 -0.15 2.47
N ALA A 47 -20.90 0.72 3.10
CA ALA A 47 -19.96 1.61 2.41
C ALA A 47 -18.89 0.84 1.62
N VAL A 48 -18.35 -0.24 2.19
CA VAL A 48 -17.39 -1.13 1.49
C VAL A 48 -18.04 -1.76 0.24
N SER A 49 -19.31 -2.17 0.31
CA SER A 49 -20.02 -2.69 -0.86
C SER A 49 -20.15 -1.64 -1.97
N LYS A 50 -20.37 -0.38 -1.61
CA LYS A 50 -20.42 0.75 -2.55
C LYS A 50 -19.04 1.11 -3.11
N GLN A 51 -17.99 1.00 -2.31
CA GLN A 51 -16.59 1.14 -2.76
C GLN A 51 -16.28 0.13 -3.85
N VAL A 52 -16.59 -1.15 -3.65
CA VAL A 52 -16.34 -2.22 -4.64
C VAL A 52 -17.06 -1.96 -5.97
N THR A 53 -18.22 -1.30 -5.96
CA THR A 53 -18.95 -0.92 -7.19
C THR A 53 -18.48 0.41 -7.78
N GLY A 54 -17.47 1.07 -7.17
CA GLY A 54 -16.94 2.35 -7.63
C GLY A 54 -17.84 3.57 -7.35
N THR A 55 -18.89 3.40 -6.53
CA THR A 55 -19.78 4.51 -6.15
C THR A 55 -19.26 5.21 -4.90
N TYR A 56 -18.10 5.87 -5.05
CA TYR A 56 -17.35 6.46 -3.92
C TYR A 56 -18.13 7.55 -3.17
N ASP A 57 -18.88 8.40 -3.87
CA ASP A 57 -19.73 9.45 -3.24
C ASP A 57 -20.79 8.84 -2.32
N GLU A 58 -21.45 7.76 -2.78
CA GLU A 58 -22.43 7.05 -1.97
C GLU A 58 -21.77 6.40 -0.76
N ALA A 59 -20.60 5.76 -0.95
CA ALA A 59 -19.84 5.14 0.13
C ALA A 59 -19.44 6.17 1.20
N ILE A 60 -18.95 7.34 0.80
CA ILE A 60 -18.63 8.44 1.71
C ILE A 60 -19.86 8.97 2.42
N GLY A 61 -21.00 9.10 1.72
CA GLY A 61 -22.29 9.51 2.31
C GLY A 61 -22.73 8.55 3.43
N ILE A 62 -22.60 7.24 3.20
CA ILE A 62 -22.93 6.20 4.20
C ILE A 62 -21.97 6.28 5.41
N LEU A 63 -20.67 6.50 5.18
CA LEU A 63 -19.70 6.66 6.28
C LEU A 63 -19.96 7.95 7.09
N ASN A 64 -20.44 9.00 6.45
CA ASN A 64 -20.86 10.20 7.19
C ASN A 64 -22.04 9.91 8.12
N GLN A 65 -23.02 9.10 7.68
CA GLN A 65 -24.10 8.65 8.58
C GLN A 65 -23.58 7.83 9.77
N ALA A 66 -22.56 6.96 9.54
CA ALA A 66 -21.90 6.25 10.65
C ALA A 66 -21.27 7.23 11.65
N LEU A 67 -20.68 8.32 11.15
CA LEU A 67 -20.04 9.35 11.98
C LEU A 67 -21.05 10.31 12.65
N GLU A 68 -22.26 10.45 12.12
CA GLU A 68 -23.37 11.14 12.79
C GLU A 68 -23.83 10.34 14.02
N ILE A 69 -23.82 9.00 13.95
CA ILE A 69 -24.13 8.13 15.09
C ILE A 69 -23.00 8.16 16.14
N ASN A 70 -21.75 8.06 15.68
CA ASN A 70 -20.57 8.10 16.54
C ASN A 70 -19.43 8.85 15.85
N SER A 71 -19.25 10.12 16.17
CA SER A 71 -18.22 10.97 15.57
C SER A 71 -16.77 10.55 15.90
N LEU A 72 -16.58 9.76 16.97
CA LEU A 72 -15.30 9.23 17.41
C LEU A 72 -15.11 7.77 16.99
N TYR A 73 -15.77 7.31 15.92
CA TYR A 73 -15.62 5.96 15.42
C TYR A 73 -14.44 5.85 14.46
N ALA A 74 -13.26 5.58 15.00
CA ALA A 74 -12.01 5.49 14.22
C ALA A 74 -12.09 4.58 12.97
N PRO A 75 -12.79 3.41 12.98
CA PRO A 75 -12.93 2.58 11.79
C PRO A 75 -13.64 3.28 10.62
N ALA A 76 -14.60 4.16 10.88
CA ALA A 76 -15.27 4.90 9.80
C ALA A 76 -14.35 5.94 9.16
N HIS A 77 -13.53 6.63 9.97
CA HIS A 77 -12.50 7.53 9.45
C HIS A 77 -11.44 6.78 8.64
N TYR A 78 -10.99 5.62 9.13
CA TYR A 78 -10.06 4.76 8.39
C TYR A 78 -10.65 4.34 7.04
N GLN A 79 -11.88 3.86 7.03
CA GLN A 79 -12.56 3.44 5.78
C GLN A 79 -12.74 4.60 4.80
N LYS A 80 -13.03 5.82 5.30
CA LYS A 80 -13.02 7.03 4.45
C LYS A 80 -11.64 7.27 3.83
N GLY A 81 -10.57 7.04 4.59
CA GLY A 81 -9.20 7.13 4.10
C GLY A 81 -8.94 6.18 2.94
N LEU A 82 -9.34 4.91 3.07
CA LEU A 82 -9.21 3.90 2.01
C LEU A 82 -9.97 4.29 0.74
N ILE A 83 -11.22 4.74 0.88
CA ILE A 83 -12.05 5.15 -0.26
C ILE A 83 -11.45 6.37 -0.96
N TYR A 84 -10.99 7.38 -0.22
CA TYR A 84 -10.36 8.55 -0.81
C TYR A 84 -9.02 8.23 -1.47
N GLU A 85 -8.25 7.27 -0.93
CA GLU A 85 -7.00 6.81 -1.56
C GLU A 85 -7.28 6.11 -2.90
N GLU A 86 -8.27 5.22 -2.96
CA GLU A 86 -8.69 4.54 -4.19
C GLU A 86 -9.24 5.53 -5.22
N TRP A 87 -9.91 6.60 -4.76
CA TRP A 87 -10.44 7.68 -5.60
C TRP A 87 -9.36 8.71 -6.02
N ASP A 88 -8.10 8.49 -5.68
CA ASP A 88 -6.95 9.40 -5.87
C ASP A 88 -7.12 10.79 -5.20
N ARG A 89 -7.95 10.87 -4.17
CA ARG A 89 -8.16 12.08 -3.36
C ARG A 89 -7.24 12.08 -2.14
N ARG A 90 -5.95 12.24 -2.39
CA ARG A 90 -4.88 12.06 -1.38
C ARG A 90 -4.99 12.97 -0.15
N LYS A 91 -5.42 14.21 -0.34
CA LYS A 91 -5.57 15.16 0.79
C LYS A 91 -6.66 14.72 1.76
N GLU A 92 -7.80 14.27 1.22
CA GLU A 92 -8.91 13.77 2.01
C GLU A 92 -8.59 12.42 2.65
N ALA A 93 -7.84 11.57 1.96
CA ALA A 93 -7.32 10.32 2.52
C ALA A 93 -6.42 10.60 3.73
N LEU A 94 -5.45 11.51 3.58
CA LEU A 94 -4.54 11.93 4.65
C LEU A 94 -5.30 12.47 5.87
N THR A 95 -6.29 13.35 5.63
CA THR A 95 -7.13 13.91 6.70
C THR A 95 -7.90 12.82 7.43
N SER A 96 -8.44 11.86 6.69
CA SER A 96 -9.26 10.77 7.23
C SER A 96 -8.41 9.79 8.06
N TYR A 97 -7.24 9.38 7.58
CA TYR A 97 -6.33 8.54 8.34
C TYR A 97 -5.80 9.24 9.59
N ASN A 98 -5.43 10.53 9.49
CA ASN A 98 -5.01 11.30 10.66
C ASN A 98 -6.10 11.34 11.72
N LYS A 99 -7.36 11.53 11.32
CA LYS A 99 -8.49 11.53 12.27
C LYS A 99 -8.68 10.17 12.93
N ALA A 100 -8.51 9.06 12.18
CA ALA A 100 -8.56 7.73 12.76
C ALA A 100 -7.46 7.51 13.80
N VAL A 101 -6.21 7.95 13.53
CA VAL A 101 -5.07 7.85 14.45
C VAL A 101 -5.21 8.79 15.64
N GLU A 102 -5.79 10.00 15.46
CA GLU A 102 -6.08 10.93 16.57
C GLU A 102 -7.07 10.32 17.57
N ILE A 103 -8.11 9.65 17.06
CA ILE A 103 -9.14 8.99 17.90
C ILE A 103 -8.57 7.73 18.55
N ASN A 104 -7.83 6.91 17.80
CA ASN A 104 -7.20 5.69 18.29
C ASN A 104 -5.70 5.69 17.92
N PRO A 105 -4.81 6.12 18.82
CA PRO A 105 -3.37 6.17 18.55
C PRO A 105 -2.72 4.82 18.26
N THR A 106 -3.35 3.71 18.63
CA THR A 106 -2.85 2.34 18.36
C THR A 106 -3.49 1.70 17.11
N TYR A 107 -4.21 2.48 16.30
CA TYR A 107 -4.85 1.96 15.08
C TYR A 107 -3.80 1.80 13.97
N ASN A 108 -3.14 0.65 13.98
CA ASN A 108 -2.01 0.35 13.08
C ASN A 108 -2.37 0.44 11.60
N GLU A 109 -3.56 0.01 11.20
CA GLU A 109 -4.02 0.06 9.81
C GLU A 109 -4.09 1.50 9.29
N ALA A 110 -4.59 2.43 10.11
CA ALA A 110 -4.63 3.85 9.75
C ALA A 110 -3.22 4.46 9.70
N ARG A 111 -2.32 4.07 10.62
CA ARG A 111 -0.91 4.47 10.56
C ARG A 111 -0.21 3.96 9.33
N LEU A 112 -0.46 2.70 8.93
CA LEU A 112 0.08 2.14 7.68
C LEU A 112 -0.46 2.87 6.44
N GLY A 113 -1.73 3.28 6.45
CA GLY A 113 -2.31 4.14 5.42
C GLY A 113 -1.58 5.49 5.32
N LEU A 114 -1.34 6.17 6.46
CA LEU A 114 -0.56 7.40 6.52
C LEU A 114 0.86 7.19 6.00
N ALA A 115 1.54 6.16 6.48
CA ALA A 115 2.91 5.85 6.07
C ALA A 115 2.99 5.63 4.55
N SER A 116 2.04 4.88 3.98
CA SER A 116 1.97 4.64 2.54
C SER A 116 1.75 5.93 1.74
N LEU A 117 0.90 6.84 2.21
CA LEU A 117 0.68 8.13 1.55
C LEU A 117 1.91 9.04 1.61
N TYR A 118 2.63 9.03 2.75
CA TYR A 118 3.87 9.76 2.91
C TYR A 118 4.98 9.19 2.03
N ASP A 119 5.15 7.85 1.99
CA ASP A 119 6.09 7.13 1.13
C ASP A 119 5.86 7.49 -0.36
N LYS A 120 4.61 7.38 -0.85
CA LYS A 120 4.23 7.79 -2.21
C LYS A 120 4.50 9.27 -2.51
N SER A 121 4.59 10.10 -1.48
CA SER A 121 4.88 11.54 -1.57
C SER A 121 6.37 11.87 -1.33
N VAL A 122 7.22 10.85 -1.14
CA VAL A 122 8.66 10.97 -0.83
C VAL A 122 8.92 11.76 0.47
N LEU A 123 7.97 11.69 1.41
CA LEU A 123 8.09 12.30 2.74
C LEU A 123 8.59 11.24 3.73
N ASN A 124 9.85 10.81 3.53
CA ASN A 124 10.44 9.64 4.17
C ASN A 124 10.46 9.74 5.71
N GLU A 125 10.73 10.91 6.28
CA GLU A 125 10.73 11.10 7.74
C GLU A 125 9.34 10.88 8.35
N LEU A 126 8.29 11.36 7.67
CA LEU A 126 6.91 11.20 8.13
C LEU A 126 6.43 9.75 7.97
N ALA A 127 6.82 9.09 6.86
CA ALA A 127 6.55 7.67 6.65
C ALA A 127 7.23 6.83 7.73
N LEU A 128 8.52 7.07 7.97
CA LEU A 128 9.31 6.40 9.01
C LEU A 128 8.69 6.54 10.40
N GLU A 129 8.25 7.75 10.77
CA GLU A 129 7.60 7.98 12.05
C GLU A 129 6.38 7.07 12.24
N GLN A 130 5.54 6.94 11.21
CA GLN A 130 4.35 6.09 11.31
C GLN A 130 4.72 4.60 11.37
N TYR A 131 5.69 4.13 10.57
CA TYR A 131 6.15 2.74 10.63
C TYR A 131 6.77 2.41 12.00
N LEU A 132 7.56 3.33 12.60
CA LEU A 132 8.13 3.14 13.94
C LEU A 132 7.05 3.01 15.02
N LYS A 133 5.92 3.73 14.88
CA LYS A 133 4.79 3.57 15.80
C LYS A 133 4.06 2.24 15.62
N VAL A 134 3.99 1.71 14.42
CA VAL A 134 3.40 0.39 14.17
C VAL A 134 4.27 -0.72 14.73
N VAL A 135 5.59 -0.64 14.58
CA VAL A 135 6.52 -1.69 15.06
C VAL A 135 6.55 -1.80 16.58
N GLU A 136 6.19 -0.76 17.34
CA GLU A 136 6.04 -0.82 18.80
C GLU A 136 5.03 -1.92 19.23
N THR A 137 4.02 -2.20 18.40
CA THR A 137 2.97 -3.21 18.67
C THR A 137 3.06 -4.45 17.78
N ARG A 138 3.82 -4.38 16.68
CA ARG A 138 4.05 -5.45 15.71
C ARG A 138 5.55 -5.69 15.51
N SER A 139 6.26 -5.98 16.60
CA SER A 139 7.72 -6.12 16.61
C SER A 139 8.27 -7.29 15.77
N ASP A 140 7.43 -8.26 15.42
CA ASP A 140 7.81 -9.45 14.65
C ASP A 140 7.17 -9.47 13.26
N ASP A 141 6.80 -8.30 12.71
CA ASP A 141 6.28 -8.15 11.37
C ASP A 141 7.42 -7.81 10.40
N PRO A 142 7.85 -8.75 9.54
CA PRO A 142 8.98 -8.53 8.64
C PRO A 142 8.71 -7.46 7.59
N ASP A 143 7.45 -7.28 7.17
CA ASP A 143 7.09 -6.28 6.16
C ASP A 143 7.25 -4.86 6.70
N ILE A 144 6.92 -4.65 7.98
CA ILE A 144 7.10 -3.35 8.63
C ILE A 144 8.59 -3.03 8.79
N HIS A 145 9.40 -3.98 9.28
CA HIS A 145 10.85 -3.81 9.35
C HIS A 145 11.46 -3.54 7.97
N PHE A 146 10.97 -4.21 6.93
CA PHE A 146 11.42 -3.98 5.57
C PHE A 146 11.12 -2.54 5.10
N LYS A 147 9.93 -2.02 5.39
CA LYS A 147 9.55 -0.63 5.12
C LYS A 147 10.42 0.36 5.88
N ILE A 148 10.63 0.16 7.18
CA ILE A 148 11.51 1.01 8.00
C ILE A 148 12.94 1.02 7.41
N ALA A 149 13.46 -0.13 6.98
CA ALA A 149 14.78 -0.21 6.36
C ALA A 149 14.86 0.61 5.06
N LEU A 150 13.80 0.59 4.23
CA LEU A 150 13.73 1.41 3.02
C LEU A 150 13.75 2.91 3.36
N GLU A 151 12.98 3.36 4.34
CA GLU A 151 12.96 4.76 4.74
C GLU A 151 14.34 5.20 5.25
N TYR A 152 14.99 4.41 6.11
CA TYR A 152 16.36 4.71 6.55
C TYR A 152 17.38 4.71 5.39
N TRP A 153 17.18 3.85 4.39
CA TRP A 153 18.00 3.87 3.17
C TRP A 153 17.87 5.21 2.41
N TYR A 154 16.64 5.68 2.22
CA TYR A 154 16.40 6.99 1.58
C TYR A 154 16.94 8.16 2.40
N LEU A 155 16.86 8.07 3.71
CA LEU A 155 17.44 9.05 4.66
C LEU A 155 18.96 8.91 4.83
N GLN A 156 19.61 7.96 4.12
CA GLN A 156 21.05 7.70 4.16
C GLN A 156 21.57 7.23 5.53
N ASP A 157 20.73 6.75 6.43
CA ASP A 157 21.12 6.12 7.68
C ASP A 157 21.43 4.64 7.43
N ILE A 158 22.62 4.38 6.88
CA ILE A 158 23.05 3.04 6.47
C ILE A 158 23.14 2.05 7.63
N PRO A 159 23.61 2.42 8.84
CA PRO A 159 23.59 1.53 9.99
C PRO A 159 22.19 1.03 10.36
N LYS A 160 21.21 1.93 10.47
CA LYS A 160 19.83 1.54 10.79
C LYS A 160 19.16 0.79 9.65
N THR A 161 19.49 1.10 8.40
CA THR A 161 19.06 0.29 7.26
C THR A 161 19.50 -1.16 7.41
N ALA A 162 20.79 -1.40 7.77
CA ALA A 162 21.30 -2.75 8.00
C ALA A 162 20.57 -3.44 9.15
N GLU A 163 20.39 -2.74 10.28
CA GLU A 163 19.71 -3.25 11.47
C GLU A 163 18.32 -3.79 11.12
N HIS A 164 17.51 -2.99 10.44
CA HIS A 164 16.14 -3.38 10.11
C HIS A 164 16.06 -4.47 9.04
N TYR A 165 16.94 -4.50 8.02
CA TYR A 165 16.98 -5.64 7.10
C TYR A 165 17.48 -6.92 7.78
N ILE A 166 18.41 -6.84 8.73
CA ILE A 166 18.83 -7.99 9.54
C ILE A 166 17.61 -8.50 10.33
N ARG A 167 16.82 -7.61 10.95
CA ARG A 167 15.62 -8.03 11.64
C ARG A 167 14.61 -8.73 10.73
N VAL A 168 14.45 -8.28 9.48
CA VAL A 168 13.63 -8.99 8.48
C VAL A 168 14.09 -10.42 8.28
N ILE A 169 15.40 -10.66 8.10
CA ILE A 169 15.93 -12.02 7.85
C ILE A 169 15.97 -12.88 9.10
N GLU A 170 16.04 -12.30 10.29
CA GLU A 170 15.87 -13.02 11.56
C GLU A 170 14.45 -13.58 11.70
N ILE A 171 13.42 -12.81 11.30
CA ILE A 171 12.02 -13.24 11.33
C ILE A 171 11.71 -14.19 10.17
N ASN A 172 12.21 -13.88 8.98
CA ASN A 172 12.02 -14.65 7.75
C ASN A 172 13.35 -14.82 7.01
N SER A 173 14.07 -15.89 7.30
CA SER A 173 15.39 -16.19 6.73
C SER A 173 15.38 -16.50 5.22
N GLU A 174 14.21 -16.61 4.59
CA GLU A 174 14.08 -16.78 3.13
C GLU A 174 13.62 -15.49 2.43
N HIS A 175 13.62 -14.35 3.12
CA HIS A 175 13.19 -13.08 2.54
C HIS A 175 14.20 -12.55 1.51
N LEU A 176 14.10 -13.04 0.28
CA LEU A 176 15.06 -12.81 -0.81
C LEU A 176 15.39 -11.32 -1.03
N GLN A 177 14.38 -10.44 -1.00
CA GLN A 177 14.60 -9.01 -1.25
C GLN A 177 15.42 -8.34 -0.13
N ALA A 178 15.26 -8.75 1.12
CA ALA A 178 16.06 -8.23 2.24
C ALA A 178 17.53 -8.62 2.09
N HIS A 179 17.82 -9.88 1.73
CA HIS A 179 19.19 -10.33 1.41
C HIS A 179 19.79 -9.56 0.23
N LEU A 180 19.04 -9.32 -0.84
CA LEU A 180 19.48 -8.51 -1.98
C LEU A 180 19.82 -7.08 -1.56
N ASN A 181 18.99 -6.47 -0.71
CA ASN A 181 19.21 -5.11 -0.22
C ASN A 181 20.41 -5.05 0.74
N LEU A 182 20.60 -6.06 1.60
CA LEU A 182 21.76 -6.16 2.48
C LEU A 182 23.08 -6.22 1.70
N ILE A 183 23.15 -6.85 0.53
CA ILE A 183 24.34 -6.79 -0.32
C ILE A 183 24.70 -5.33 -0.60
N SER A 184 23.72 -4.51 -1.02
CA SER A 184 23.95 -3.10 -1.34
C SER A 184 24.30 -2.26 -0.11
N VAL A 185 23.72 -2.56 1.03
CA VAL A 185 24.03 -1.95 2.33
C VAL A 185 25.48 -2.25 2.73
N TYR A 186 25.89 -3.52 2.68
CA TYR A 186 27.25 -3.92 3.03
C TYR A 186 28.30 -3.41 2.02
N GLU A 187 27.97 -3.32 0.73
CA GLU A 187 28.81 -2.62 -0.26
C GLU A 187 29.06 -1.17 0.14
N ARG A 188 28.02 -0.46 0.56
CA ARG A 188 28.12 0.95 0.97
C ARG A 188 28.94 1.11 2.26
N MET A 189 28.83 0.13 3.18
CA MET A 189 29.64 0.04 4.39
C MET A 189 31.08 -0.45 4.11
N LYS A 190 31.40 -0.84 2.87
CA LYS A 190 32.64 -1.51 2.47
C LYS A 190 32.92 -2.82 3.23
N ASN A 191 31.85 -3.45 3.75
CA ASN A 191 31.93 -4.74 4.41
C ASN A 191 31.77 -5.86 3.37
N TRP A 192 32.85 -6.10 2.64
CA TRP A 192 32.84 -7.02 1.51
C TRP A 192 32.59 -8.47 1.91
N GLU A 193 33.02 -8.86 3.10
CA GLU A 193 32.81 -10.22 3.61
C GLU A 193 31.35 -10.53 3.81
N LYS A 194 30.63 -9.67 4.54
CA LYS A 194 29.20 -9.82 4.73
C LYS A 194 28.42 -9.72 3.42
N ALA A 195 28.83 -8.84 2.50
CA ALA A 195 28.23 -8.77 1.18
C ALA A 195 28.38 -10.08 0.40
N LEU A 196 29.54 -10.77 0.49
CA LEU A 196 29.75 -12.08 -0.13
C LEU A 196 28.87 -13.17 0.50
N GLU A 197 28.69 -13.16 1.83
CA GLU A 197 27.79 -14.09 2.52
C GLU A 197 26.35 -13.95 2.02
N GLU A 198 25.86 -12.73 1.91
CA GLU A 198 24.52 -12.46 1.37
C GLU A 198 24.37 -12.89 -0.09
N ILE A 199 25.38 -12.68 -0.92
CA ILE A 199 25.38 -13.16 -2.32
C ILE A 199 25.22 -14.69 -2.41
N VAL A 200 25.90 -15.42 -1.54
CA VAL A 200 25.76 -16.90 -1.47
C VAL A 200 24.35 -17.29 -1.12
N ILE A 201 23.76 -16.63 -0.11
CA ILE A 201 22.37 -16.88 0.31
C ILE A 201 21.39 -16.55 -0.83
N VAL A 202 21.52 -15.37 -1.44
CA VAL A 202 20.70 -14.96 -2.59
C VAL A 202 20.76 -15.98 -3.72
N LYS A 203 21.96 -16.44 -4.10
CA LYS A 203 22.09 -17.46 -5.16
C LYS A 203 21.41 -18.77 -4.78
N ARG A 204 21.49 -19.21 -3.52
CA ARG A 204 20.80 -20.41 -3.04
C ARG A 204 19.27 -20.25 -3.11
N LEU A 205 18.75 -19.18 -2.53
CA LEU A 205 17.30 -18.89 -2.49
C LEU A 205 16.73 -18.71 -3.90
N SER A 206 17.45 -17.98 -4.76
CA SER A 206 17.01 -17.74 -6.14
C SER A 206 16.96 -19.00 -6.99
N ARG A 207 17.88 -19.96 -6.78
CA ARG A 207 17.81 -21.27 -7.43
C ARG A 207 16.60 -22.08 -6.94
N LYS A 208 16.33 -22.08 -5.62
CA LYS A 208 15.18 -22.75 -5.03
C LYS A 208 13.86 -22.25 -5.62
N THR A 209 13.76 -20.93 -5.89
CA THR A 209 12.55 -20.27 -6.42
C THR A 209 12.56 -20.07 -7.94
N ASN A 210 13.59 -20.54 -8.64
CA ASN A 210 13.82 -20.31 -10.07
C ASN A 210 13.80 -18.83 -10.47
N ASN A 211 14.25 -17.94 -9.59
CA ASN A 211 14.33 -16.50 -9.82
C ASN A 211 15.61 -16.12 -10.57
N GLN A 212 15.56 -16.20 -11.90
CA GLN A 212 16.69 -15.93 -12.78
C GLN A 212 17.23 -14.50 -12.66
N GLN A 213 16.33 -13.52 -12.45
CA GLN A 213 16.72 -12.11 -12.29
C GLN A 213 17.61 -11.89 -11.05
N ALA A 214 17.23 -12.49 -9.92
CA ALA A 214 18.02 -12.39 -8.70
C ALA A 214 19.37 -13.11 -8.82
N ILE A 215 19.46 -14.21 -9.58
CA ILE A 215 20.74 -14.87 -9.88
C ILE A 215 21.67 -13.93 -10.64
N ILE A 216 21.16 -13.27 -11.68
CA ILE A 216 21.94 -12.31 -12.49
C ILE A 216 22.43 -11.14 -11.63
N ILE A 217 21.56 -10.58 -10.77
CA ILE A 217 21.94 -9.51 -9.85
C ILE A 217 23.09 -9.98 -8.94
N ALA A 218 22.93 -11.13 -8.30
CA ALA A 218 23.94 -11.69 -7.39
C ALA A 218 25.28 -11.96 -8.10
N GLU A 219 25.26 -12.42 -9.35
CA GLU A 219 26.47 -12.64 -10.13
C GLU A 219 27.19 -11.35 -10.51
N ASN A 220 26.44 -10.31 -10.87
CA ASN A 220 27.01 -9.00 -11.16
C ASN A 220 27.62 -8.38 -9.90
N LYS A 221 26.94 -8.47 -8.76
CA LYS A 221 27.45 -8.02 -7.45
C LYS A 221 28.70 -8.80 -7.06
N LEU A 222 28.73 -10.11 -7.27
CA LEU A 222 29.90 -10.94 -7.01
C LEU A 222 31.11 -10.48 -7.82
N LYS A 223 30.97 -10.26 -9.12
CA LYS A 223 32.05 -9.75 -9.98
C LYS A 223 32.60 -8.41 -9.50
N PHE A 224 31.70 -7.51 -9.10
CA PHE A 224 32.09 -6.21 -8.57
C PHE A 224 32.92 -6.33 -7.28
N ILE A 225 32.47 -7.15 -6.31
CA ILE A 225 33.15 -7.34 -5.03
C ILE A 225 34.49 -8.06 -5.23
N GLN A 226 34.56 -9.04 -6.13
CA GLN A 226 35.81 -9.71 -6.49
C GLN A 226 36.88 -8.72 -6.97
N GLY A 227 36.47 -7.77 -7.83
CA GLY A 227 37.38 -6.72 -8.31
C GLY A 227 37.88 -5.78 -7.20
N ARG A 228 37.09 -5.65 -6.10
CA ARG A 228 37.47 -4.82 -4.94
C ARG A 228 38.38 -5.54 -3.93
N MET A 229 38.23 -6.84 -3.78
CA MET A 229 38.90 -7.64 -2.75
C MET A 229 40.03 -8.51 -3.28
N ASN A 230 40.25 -8.63 -4.59
CA ASN A 230 41.10 -9.64 -5.20
C ASN A 230 40.80 -11.08 -4.74
N VAL A 231 39.51 -11.34 -4.43
CA VAL A 231 39.03 -12.64 -3.94
C VAL A 231 38.97 -13.65 -5.07
N THR A 232 39.58 -14.80 -4.88
CA THR A 232 39.60 -15.85 -5.89
C THR A 232 38.33 -16.68 -5.92
N LYS A 233 38.01 -17.32 -7.07
CA LYS A 233 36.87 -18.26 -7.17
C LYS A 233 36.95 -19.39 -6.12
N LYS A 234 38.15 -19.77 -5.69
CA LYS A 234 38.41 -20.82 -4.70
C LYS A 234 37.93 -20.40 -3.31
N ASP A 235 38.16 -19.14 -2.91
CA ASP A 235 37.72 -18.63 -1.60
C ASP A 235 36.21 -18.56 -1.51
N ILE A 236 35.53 -18.21 -2.63
CA ILE A 236 34.07 -18.17 -2.70
C ILE A 236 33.46 -19.58 -2.58
N LYS A 237 34.07 -20.56 -3.29
CA LYS A 237 33.61 -21.94 -3.23
C LYS A 237 33.70 -22.48 -1.79
N ARG A 238 34.78 -22.22 -1.09
CA ARG A 238 34.98 -22.63 0.31
C ARG A 238 33.91 -22.06 1.26
N LYS A 239 33.50 -20.79 1.06
CA LYS A 239 32.42 -20.15 1.87
C LYS A 239 31.02 -20.61 1.51
N SER A 240 30.81 -21.15 0.31
CA SER A 240 29.50 -21.63 -0.17
C SER A 240 29.22 -23.11 0.15
N GLU A 241 30.21 -23.84 0.61
CA GLU A 241 30.03 -25.23 1.08
C GLU A 241 29.48 -25.18 2.51
N PRO A 242 28.40 -25.96 2.83
CA PRO A 242 27.92 -26.05 4.20
C PRO A 242 29.06 -26.54 5.09
N PRO A 243 29.15 -26.11 6.36
CA PRO A 243 30.08 -26.73 7.29
C PRO A 243 29.80 -28.23 7.28
N PHE A 244 30.88 -28.99 7.14
CA PHE A 244 30.80 -30.45 7.17
C PHE A 244 30.10 -30.86 8.49
N ASP A 245 29.11 -31.73 8.39
CA ASP A 245 28.50 -32.44 9.53
C ASP A 245 29.59 -33.27 10.25
#